data_15eb290ee7b3f9905a206494f6f96c10
#
_entry.id   15eb290ee7b3f9905a206494f6f96c10
#
_cell.length_a   1.000
_cell.length_b   1.000
_cell.length_c   1.000
_cell.angle_alpha   90.00
_cell.angle_beta   90.00
_cell.angle_gamma   90.00
#
_symmetry.space_group_name_H-M   'P 1'
#
loop_
_entity.id
_entity.type
_entity.pdbx_description
1 polymer ?
#
loop_
_entity_poly.entity_id
_entity_poly.type
_entity_poly.pdbx_seq_one_letter_code
_entity_poly.pdbx_strand_id
1 'polypeptide(L)'
;MDKPILLIATHDTKEAEARFLKSCIEANGNPVLVMDTGILAPPGGQVDISQKEVAERAGTPLKEALARGDKRECTEIMCQGAASLAKELLEQGRIFGVIGIGGAQGTEIASAAMRALPTGVPRLMASTVANGPHQFGFYVGTKDLTIMHTVSDLQGLNFLSKQILQNAAGAICGMVKHFEGRLPEPQGIPVAMSMLGTTTPGALRAKQILESNGYEVVTFHQNGTGGIAMEDMISEGVFRGVLDLNLHEIGDRYVGGLHGAIREDRLTAAGARGLPQIVAPGSGNYTVQGSPESLTDDMRRRKHFNYNPHLTLVRLKPEELIEVAKEIAGKLNRARGPVEVFIPLKGFSFPDREGLPHWEPEGNQTFIDALKKHLDAAIPLVELDAHINDADFIDPVMDAFMAMMAHYKSG
;
A
#
# COMPACT_ATOMS: atom_id res chain seq x y z
N MET A 1 20.49 20.91 12.38
CA MET A 1 19.16 21.54 12.28
C MET A 1 18.23 20.84 13.25
N ASP A 2 17.40 21.61 13.94
CA ASP A 2 16.36 21.01 14.79
C ASP A 2 15.35 20.30 13.88
N LYS A 3 15.05 19.04 14.20
CA LYS A 3 14.07 18.23 13.46
C LYS A 3 12.83 18.04 14.34
N PRO A 4 11.81 18.95 14.24
CA PRO A 4 10.64 18.88 15.10
C PRO A 4 9.79 17.63 14.81
N ILE A 5 9.14 17.12 15.88
CA ILE A 5 8.24 15.97 15.83
C ILE A 5 6.82 16.43 16.15
N LEU A 6 5.83 16.01 15.35
CA LEU A 6 4.43 16.22 15.63
C LEU A 6 3.92 15.16 16.63
N LEU A 7 3.45 15.59 17.77
CA LEU A 7 2.77 14.74 18.76
C LEU A 7 1.25 14.92 18.63
N ILE A 8 0.55 13.85 18.29
CA ILE A 8 -0.91 13.82 18.17
C ILE A 8 -1.51 13.05 19.34
N ALA A 9 -2.40 13.68 20.07
CA ALA A 9 -3.09 13.05 21.21
C ALA A 9 -4.47 13.67 21.45
N THR A 10 -5.37 12.92 22.09
CA THR A 10 -6.64 13.42 22.61
C THR A 10 -6.41 14.03 24.00
N HIS A 11 -6.14 15.34 24.06
CA HIS A 11 -5.74 16.03 25.31
C HIS A 11 -6.85 16.09 26.36
N ASP A 12 -8.10 15.90 25.96
CA ASP A 12 -9.24 15.77 26.89
C ASP A 12 -9.15 14.54 27.80
N THR A 13 -8.36 13.51 27.41
CA THR A 13 -8.25 12.26 28.17
C THR A 13 -6.81 11.79 28.39
N LYS A 14 -5.84 12.31 27.63
CA LYS A 14 -4.44 11.84 27.61
C LYS A 14 -3.41 12.97 27.80
N GLU A 15 -3.82 14.08 28.42
CA GLU A 15 -2.95 15.25 28.58
C GLU A 15 -1.68 14.94 29.37
N ALA A 16 -1.80 14.22 30.50
CA ALA A 16 -0.65 13.89 31.35
C ALA A 16 0.40 13.03 30.60
N GLU A 17 -0.07 12.04 29.88
CA GLU A 17 0.77 11.15 29.08
C GLU A 17 1.41 11.89 27.90
N ALA A 18 0.65 12.75 27.20
CA ALA A 18 1.16 13.57 26.10
C ALA A 18 2.24 14.53 26.57
N ARG A 19 2.02 15.19 27.71
CA ARG A 19 3.01 16.10 28.33
C ARG A 19 4.29 15.36 28.73
N PHE A 20 4.15 14.17 29.32
CA PHE A 20 5.30 13.34 29.67
C PHE A 20 6.06 12.88 28.42
N LEU A 21 5.36 12.41 27.41
CA LEU A 21 5.98 12.01 26.14
C LEU A 21 6.70 13.17 25.47
N LYS A 22 6.08 14.36 25.43
CA LYS A 22 6.72 15.60 24.95
C LYS A 22 8.03 15.84 25.67
N SER A 23 8.03 15.82 27.01
CA SER A 23 9.25 16.05 27.79
C SER A 23 10.35 15.02 27.51
N CYS A 24 9.99 13.76 27.26
CA CYS A 24 10.95 12.70 26.87
C CYS A 24 11.54 12.95 25.48
N ILE A 25 10.76 13.41 24.51
CA ILE A 25 11.22 13.74 23.16
C ILE A 25 12.17 14.95 23.21
N GLU A 26 11.77 16.01 23.93
CA GLU A 26 12.59 17.21 24.10
C GLU A 26 13.92 16.92 24.81
N ALA A 27 13.90 16.01 25.79
CA ALA A 27 15.14 15.55 26.45
C ALA A 27 16.07 14.77 25.49
N ASN A 28 15.56 14.18 24.42
CA ASN A 28 16.34 13.59 23.35
C ASN A 28 16.83 14.60 22.28
N GLY A 29 16.49 15.90 22.45
CA GLY A 29 16.98 16.98 21.59
C GLY A 29 16.08 17.33 20.40
N ASN A 30 14.87 16.79 20.31
CA ASN A 30 13.93 17.13 19.24
C ASN A 30 12.85 18.09 19.76
N PRO A 31 12.60 19.23 19.12
CA PRO A 31 11.42 20.06 19.40
C PRO A 31 10.13 19.31 19.10
N VAL A 32 9.06 19.64 19.83
CA VAL A 32 7.75 18.98 19.67
C VAL A 32 6.67 20.00 19.38
N LEU A 33 5.93 19.77 18.30
CA LEU A 33 4.65 20.42 18.03
C LEU A 33 3.53 19.51 18.54
N VAL A 34 2.62 20.06 19.36
CA VAL A 34 1.51 19.30 19.96
C VAL A 34 0.22 19.61 19.22
N MET A 35 -0.43 18.59 18.69
CA MET A 35 -1.75 18.64 18.08
C MET A 35 -2.77 17.95 18.99
N ASP A 36 -3.77 18.71 19.45
CA ASP A 36 -4.90 18.16 20.17
C ASP A 36 -5.99 17.70 19.22
N THR A 37 -6.41 16.46 19.39
CA THR A 37 -7.51 15.83 18.61
C THR A 37 -8.66 15.36 19.49
N GLY A 38 -8.76 15.87 20.71
CA GLY A 38 -9.86 15.62 21.63
C GLY A 38 -11.20 16.17 21.11
N ILE A 39 -12.30 15.55 21.53
CA ILE A 39 -13.66 15.97 21.15
C ILE A 39 -14.60 16.12 22.36
N LEU A 40 -14.13 15.82 23.58
CA LEU A 40 -14.96 15.84 24.78
C LEU A 40 -14.86 17.16 25.54
N ALA A 41 -13.65 17.70 25.67
CA ALA A 41 -13.38 18.92 26.40
C ALA A 41 -12.19 19.68 25.80
N PRO A 42 -12.07 21.00 26.00
CA PRO A 42 -10.86 21.74 25.65
C PRO A 42 -9.64 21.20 26.44
N PRO A 43 -8.42 21.31 25.88
CA PRO A 43 -7.21 20.89 26.57
C PRO A 43 -7.00 21.71 27.86
N GLY A 44 -6.53 21.05 28.91
CA GLY A 44 -6.19 21.73 30.18
C GLY A 44 -4.85 22.48 30.13
N GLY A 45 -4.03 22.19 29.11
CA GLY A 45 -2.70 22.77 28.90
C GLY A 45 -2.52 23.41 27.52
N GLN A 46 -1.31 23.95 27.31
CA GLN A 46 -0.96 24.59 26.06
C GLN A 46 -0.72 23.55 24.96
N VAL A 47 -1.34 23.75 23.80
CA VAL A 47 -1.14 22.99 22.57
C VAL A 47 -0.76 23.93 21.41
N ASP A 48 -0.02 23.44 20.43
CA ASP A 48 0.41 24.27 19.29
C ASP A 48 -0.67 24.31 18.20
N ILE A 49 -1.46 23.23 18.10
CA ILE A 49 -2.59 23.09 17.16
C ILE A 49 -3.78 22.58 17.97
N SER A 50 -4.82 23.40 18.03
CA SER A 50 -6.02 23.10 18.80
C SER A 50 -6.97 22.17 18.07
N GLN A 51 -7.79 21.42 18.82
CA GLN A 51 -8.89 20.61 18.28
C GLN A 51 -9.84 21.41 17.35
N LYS A 52 -9.99 22.71 17.62
CA LYS A 52 -10.80 23.61 16.80
C LYS A 52 -10.14 23.80 15.41
N GLU A 53 -8.86 24.08 15.37
CA GLU A 53 -8.10 24.21 14.10
C GLU A 53 -8.12 22.92 13.31
N VAL A 54 -8.01 21.77 13.99
CA VAL A 54 -8.09 20.45 13.32
C VAL A 54 -9.46 20.27 12.64
N ALA A 55 -10.56 20.55 13.34
CA ALA A 55 -11.91 20.42 12.80
C ALA A 55 -12.18 21.45 11.67
N GLU A 56 -11.76 22.69 11.83
CA GLU A 56 -11.89 23.74 10.81
C GLU A 56 -11.12 23.40 9.53
N ARG A 57 -9.96 22.75 9.66
CA ARG A 57 -9.19 22.26 8.50
C ARG A 57 -9.94 21.21 7.67
N ALA A 58 -10.80 20.42 8.27
CA ALA A 58 -11.70 19.51 7.58
C ALA A 58 -12.96 20.20 7.01
N GLY A 59 -13.09 21.51 7.14
CA GLY A 59 -14.21 22.30 6.65
C GLY A 59 -15.45 22.30 7.57
N THR A 60 -15.36 21.75 8.78
CA THR A 60 -16.48 21.70 9.73
C THR A 60 -16.04 22.23 11.08
N PRO A 61 -16.62 23.35 11.59
CA PRO A 61 -16.31 23.84 12.93
C PRO A 61 -16.60 22.78 14.00
N LEU A 62 -15.69 22.60 14.96
CA LEU A 62 -15.82 21.58 16.01
C LEU A 62 -17.16 21.62 16.73
N LYS A 63 -17.65 22.83 17.04
CA LYS A 63 -18.95 23.02 17.71
C LYS A 63 -20.11 22.45 16.89
N GLU A 64 -20.05 22.60 15.57
CA GLU A 64 -21.05 22.04 14.64
C GLU A 64 -20.96 20.53 14.57
N ALA A 65 -19.74 19.96 14.44
CA ALA A 65 -19.52 18.53 14.46
C ALA A 65 -20.07 17.88 15.74
N LEU A 66 -19.79 18.48 16.91
CA LEU A 66 -20.28 17.99 18.19
C LEU A 66 -21.80 18.11 18.33
N ALA A 67 -22.42 19.16 17.76
CA ALA A 67 -23.88 19.35 17.82
C ALA A 67 -24.67 18.27 17.05
N ARG A 68 -24.05 17.59 16.09
CA ARG A 68 -24.64 16.48 15.36
C ARG A 68 -24.81 15.22 16.22
N GLY A 69 -24.07 15.10 17.33
CA GLY A 69 -24.18 14.01 18.29
C GLY A 69 -23.67 12.64 17.79
N ASP A 70 -23.08 12.58 16.61
CA ASP A 70 -22.47 11.36 16.04
C ASP A 70 -20.97 11.35 16.29
N LYS A 71 -20.54 10.46 17.20
CA LYS A 71 -19.12 10.30 17.56
C LYS A 71 -18.29 9.80 16.37
N ARG A 72 -18.85 8.97 15.49
CA ARG A 72 -18.16 8.47 14.30
C ARG A 72 -17.87 9.61 13.34
N GLU A 73 -18.87 10.44 13.04
CA GLU A 73 -18.71 11.60 12.17
C GLU A 73 -17.69 12.59 12.73
N CYS A 74 -17.72 12.88 14.03
CA CYS A 74 -16.71 13.70 14.68
C CYS A 74 -15.30 13.11 14.51
N THR A 75 -15.14 11.81 14.69
CA THR A 75 -13.84 11.14 14.51
C THR A 75 -13.35 11.25 13.06
N GLU A 76 -14.23 11.06 12.08
CA GLU A 76 -13.92 11.20 10.65
C GLU A 76 -13.46 12.63 10.29
N ILE A 77 -14.13 13.66 10.83
CA ILE A 77 -13.73 15.07 10.68
C ILE A 77 -12.33 15.29 11.27
N MET A 78 -12.09 14.81 12.49
CA MET A 78 -10.78 14.96 13.12
C MET A 78 -9.67 14.19 12.37
N CYS A 79 -9.97 13.03 11.81
CA CYS A 79 -9.05 12.29 10.94
C CYS A 79 -8.65 13.10 9.68
N GLN A 80 -9.65 13.69 9.01
CA GLN A 80 -9.41 14.49 7.80
C GLN A 80 -8.59 15.75 8.12
N GLY A 81 -8.94 16.46 9.18
CA GLY A 81 -8.23 17.67 9.61
C GLY A 81 -6.79 17.39 10.03
N ALA A 82 -6.58 16.38 10.86
CA ALA A 82 -5.24 15.98 11.30
C ALA A 82 -4.36 15.51 10.14
N ALA A 83 -4.92 14.75 9.19
CA ALA A 83 -4.23 14.31 7.98
C ALA A 83 -3.80 15.50 7.10
N SER A 84 -4.70 16.46 6.87
CA SER A 84 -4.40 17.67 6.08
C SER A 84 -3.32 18.54 6.74
N LEU A 85 -3.41 18.77 8.05
CA LEU A 85 -2.43 19.56 8.81
C LEU A 85 -1.06 18.88 8.87
N ALA A 86 -1.00 17.56 9.13
CA ALA A 86 0.25 16.84 9.17
C ALA A 86 0.99 16.90 7.82
N LYS A 87 0.25 16.77 6.71
CA LYS A 87 0.81 16.89 5.36
C LYS A 87 1.37 18.29 5.11
N GLU A 88 0.61 19.33 5.40
CA GLU A 88 1.05 20.72 5.25
C GLU A 88 2.30 21.04 6.08
N LEU A 89 2.32 20.60 7.35
CA LEU A 89 3.47 20.82 8.24
C LEU A 89 4.74 20.13 7.72
N LEU A 90 4.60 18.93 7.13
CA LEU A 90 5.72 18.23 6.51
C LEU A 90 6.20 18.98 5.26
N GLU A 91 5.29 19.40 4.38
CA GLU A 91 5.61 20.14 3.15
C GLU A 91 6.30 21.48 3.44
N GLN A 92 5.94 22.12 4.56
CA GLN A 92 6.58 23.35 5.06
C GLN A 92 7.92 23.10 5.77
N GLY A 93 8.35 21.85 5.94
CA GLY A 93 9.57 21.50 6.69
C GLY A 93 9.47 21.81 8.20
N ARG A 94 8.27 21.91 8.73
CA ARG A 94 8.00 22.20 10.15
C ARG A 94 7.99 20.95 11.02
N ILE A 95 7.89 19.77 10.43
CA ILE A 95 7.99 18.47 11.12
C ILE A 95 8.85 17.50 10.32
N PHE A 96 9.52 16.59 11.01
CA PHE A 96 10.35 15.51 10.43
C PHE A 96 9.91 14.12 10.88
N GLY A 97 8.85 14.03 11.64
CA GLY A 97 8.25 12.77 12.09
C GLY A 97 6.97 13.01 12.85
N VAL A 98 6.20 11.96 13.03
CA VAL A 98 4.92 11.99 13.75
C VAL A 98 4.86 10.88 14.78
N ILE A 99 4.47 11.22 16.01
CA ILE A 99 4.15 10.26 17.05
C ILE A 99 2.72 10.48 17.54
N GLY A 100 1.98 9.39 17.72
CA GLY A 100 0.63 9.41 18.28
C GLY A 100 0.54 8.59 19.55
N ILE A 101 -0.33 8.98 20.47
CA ILE A 101 -0.73 8.18 21.63
C ILE A 101 -2.24 8.12 21.77
N GLY A 102 -2.78 6.98 22.20
CA GLY A 102 -4.21 6.90 22.49
C GLY A 102 -4.79 5.49 22.62
N GLY A 103 -6.07 5.49 22.98
CA GLY A 103 -6.97 4.36 22.83
C GLY A 103 -7.53 4.26 21.41
N ALA A 104 -8.71 3.66 21.21
CA ALA A 104 -9.29 3.43 19.88
C ALA A 104 -9.39 4.72 19.04
N GLN A 105 -10.00 5.78 19.57
CA GLN A 105 -10.18 7.04 18.85
C GLN A 105 -8.85 7.74 18.57
N GLY A 106 -7.97 7.87 19.56
CA GLY A 106 -6.66 8.50 19.38
C GLY A 106 -5.80 7.73 18.39
N THR A 107 -5.85 6.38 18.41
CA THR A 107 -5.15 5.53 17.42
C THR A 107 -5.68 5.79 16.02
N GLU A 108 -6.98 5.85 15.83
CA GLU A 108 -7.60 6.08 14.52
C GLU A 108 -7.20 7.44 13.93
N ILE A 109 -7.32 8.51 14.71
CA ILE A 109 -7.01 9.87 14.24
C ILE A 109 -5.51 10.02 13.96
N ALA A 110 -4.64 9.60 14.88
CA ALA A 110 -3.21 9.72 14.69
C ALA A 110 -2.72 8.85 13.51
N SER A 111 -3.22 7.62 13.38
CA SER A 111 -2.85 6.75 12.26
C SER A 111 -3.38 7.28 10.91
N ALA A 112 -4.54 7.93 10.88
CA ALA A 112 -5.04 8.60 9.67
C ALA A 112 -4.09 9.73 9.23
N ALA A 113 -3.63 10.57 10.17
CA ALA A 113 -2.63 11.60 9.91
C ALA A 113 -1.31 10.98 9.40
N MET A 114 -0.85 9.89 10.02
CA MET A 114 0.36 9.18 9.63
C MET A 114 0.25 8.55 8.23
N ARG A 115 -0.89 7.95 7.89
CA ARG A 115 -1.12 7.37 6.56
C ARG A 115 -1.16 8.41 5.43
N ALA A 116 -1.52 9.64 5.73
CA ALA A 116 -1.55 10.73 4.74
C ALA A 116 -0.16 11.21 4.32
N LEU A 117 0.88 10.89 5.08
CA LEU A 117 2.25 11.31 4.79
C LEU A 117 2.90 10.38 3.74
N PRO A 118 3.88 10.88 2.97
CA PRO A 118 4.65 10.07 2.04
C PRO A 118 5.39 8.93 2.75
N THR A 119 5.62 7.83 2.04
CA THR A 119 6.43 6.69 2.51
C THR A 119 7.84 7.15 2.90
N GLY A 120 8.40 6.59 3.99
CA GLY A 120 9.72 6.93 4.52
C GLY A 120 9.72 8.00 5.62
N VAL A 121 8.64 8.75 5.82
CA VAL A 121 8.52 9.71 6.94
C VAL A 121 8.44 8.94 8.26
N PRO A 122 9.28 9.26 9.28
CA PRO A 122 9.23 8.63 10.59
C PRO A 122 7.86 8.73 11.25
N ARG A 123 7.27 7.59 11.61
CA ARG A 123 5.95 7.53 12.24
C ARG A 123 5.85 6.41 13.26
N LEU A 124 5.34 6.75 14.45
CA LEU A 124 5.15 5.79 15.54
C LEU A 124 3.83 6.05 16.25
N MET A 125 3.02 5.01 16.41
CA MET A 125 1.78 5.03 17.17
C MET A 125 1.91 4.18 18.43
N ALA A 126 1.90 4.78 19.61
CA ALA A 126 1.79 4.08 20.88
C ALA A 126 0.31 3.91 21.26
N SER A 127 -0.19 2.67 21.14
CA SER A 127 -1.62 2.36 21.16
C SER A 127 -1.98 1.31 22.18
N THR A 128 -3.12 1.52 22.87
CA THR A 128 -3.69 0.53 23.79
C THR A 128 -4.47 -0.58 23.07
N VAL A 129 -4.85 -0.37 21.80
CA VAL A 129 -5.76 -1.27 21.05
C VAL A 129 -5.11 -1.99 19.89
N ALA A 130 -3.87 -1.70 19.56
CA ALA A 130 -3.15 -2.30 18.44
C ALA A 130 -2.51 -3.66 18.83
N ASN A 131 -3.30 -4.60 19.31
CA ASN A 131 -2.83 -5.88 19.85
C ASN A 131 -3.68 -7.11 19.48
N GLY A 132 -4.63 -6.98 18.60
CA GLY A 132 -5.51 -8.09 18.22
C GLY A 132 -5.19 -8.64 16.83
N PRO A 133 -5.68 -9.84 16.51
CA PRO A 133 -5.39 -10.50 15.22
C PRO A 133 -5.94 -9.76 14.00
N HIS A 134 -6.76 -8.72 14.17
CA HIS A 134 -7.50 -8.07 13.08
C HIS A 134 -7.27 -6.56 12.94
N GLN A 135 -6.41 -5.95 13.77
CA GLN A 135 -6.39 -4.49 13.91
C GLN A 135 -5.28 -3.79 13.10
N PHE A 136 -4.19 -4.50 12.78
CA PHE A 136 -3.02 -3.85 12.17
C PHE A 136 -3.30 -3.27 10.78
N GLY A 137 -3.91 -4.02 9.88
CA GLY A 137 -4.16 -3.58 8.51
C GLY A 137 -5.00 -2.31 8.43
N PHE A 138 -5.95 -2.15 9.34
CA PHE A 138 -6.80 -0.97 9.41
C PHE A 138 -6.03 0.31 9.76
N TYR A 139 -5.13 0.24 10.76
CA TYR A 139 -4.35 1.39 11.20
C TYR A 139 -3.12 1.67 10.34
N VAL A 140 -2.43 0.61 9.88
CA VAL A 140 -1.19 0.73 9.11
C VAL A 140 -1.46 1.04 7.64
N GLY A 141 -2.50 0.43 7.06
CA GLY A 141 -2.73 0.48 5.62
C GLY A 141 -1.53 -0.07 4.85
N THR A 142 -1.03 0.72 3.91
CA THR A 142 0.14 0.39 3.07
C THR A 142 1.41 1.15 3.46
N LYS A 143 1.39 1.85 4.60
CA LYS A 143 2.50 2.72 5.04
C LYS A 143 3.44 2.00 6.01
N ASP A 144 4.67 2.45 6.04
CA ASP A 144 5.75 2.04 6.94
C ASP A 144 5.53 2.57 8.38
N LEU A 145 4.36 2.31 8.96
CA LEU A 145 3.95 2.79 10.27
C LEU A 145 4.37 1.81 11.36
N THR A 146 5.13 2.30 12.34
CA THR A 146 5.49 1.53 13.54
C THR A 146 4.39 1.63 14.57
N ILE A 147 3.92 0.48 15.10
CA ILE A 147 2.96 0.44 16.20
C ILE A 147 3.63 -0.16 17.43
N MET A 148 3.55 0.55 18.53
CA MET A 148 3.98 0.11 19.86
C MET A 148 2.77 -0.12 20.74
N HIS A 149 2.56 -1.37 21.18
CA HIS A 149 1.52 -1.69 22.14
C HIS A 149 1.89 -1.18 23.53
N THR A 150 0.98 -0.46 24.19
CA THR A 150 1.25 0.14 25.52
C THR A 150 1.11 -0.86 26.68
N VAL A 151 0.73 -2.10 26.38
CA VAL A 151 0.54 -3.22 27.32
C VAL A 151 -0.60 -2.97 28.31
N SER A 152 -0.65 -1.78 28.91
CA SER A 152 -1.74 -1.30 29.76
C SER A 152 -2.48 -0.13 29.12
N ASP A 153 -3.66 0.18 29.64
CA ASP A 153 -4.34 1.41 29.25
C ASP A 153 -3.53 2.64 29.67
N LEU A 154 -3.65 3.71 28.90
CA LEU A 154 -3.07 5.02 29.18
C LEU A 154 -4.05 5.82 30.05
N GLN A 155 -4.11 5.50 31.33
CA GLN A 155 -4.97 6.15 32.35
C GLN A 155 -4.08 6.67 33.49
N GLY A 156 -3.42 7.80 33.23
CA GLY A 156 -2.44 8.35 34.14
C GLY A 156 -1.04 7.73 34.02
N LEU A 157 -0.08 8.42 34.59
CA LEU A 157 1.32 8.00 34.56
C LEU A 157 1.65 7.04 35.72
N ASN A 158 2.10 5.85 35.38
CA ASN A 158 2.63 4.86 36.31
C ASN A 158 4.00 4.35 35.82
N PHE A 159 4.66 3.46 36.57
CA PHE A 159 5.98 2.98 36.23
C PHE A 159 6.05 2.30 34.86
N LEU A 160 4.98 1.57 34.46
CA LEU A 160 4.92 0.85 33.19
C LEU A 160 4.67 1.83 32.02
N SER A 161 3.64 2.68 32.12
CA SER A 161 3.34 3.64 31.06
C SER A 161 4.50 4.62 30.83
N LYS A 162 5.19 5.07 31.90
CA LYS A 162 6.40 5.91 31.78
C LYS A 162 7.50 5.21 30.98
N GLN A 163 7.82 3.96 31.30
CA GLN A 163 8.85 3.22 30.59
C GLN A 163 8.51 3.04 29.11
N ILE A 164 7.26 2.68 28.78
CA ILE A 164 6.83 2.48 27.39
C ILE A 164 6.87 3.82 26.61
N LEU A 165 6.39 4.92 27.21
CA LEU A 165 6.44 6.23 26.57
C LEU A 165 7.88 6.74 26.39
N GLN A 166 8.80 6.45 27.30
CA GLN A 166 10.23 6.72 27.12
C GLN A 166 10.81 5.92 25.94
N ASN A 167 10.45 4.64 25.82
CA ASN A 167 10.86 3.80 24.68
C ASN A 167 10.32 4.36 23.37
N ALA A 168 9.05 4.80 23.35
CA ALA A 168 8.43 5.41 22.17
C ALA A 168 9.13 6.72 21.77
N ALA A 169 9.47 7.58 22.76
CA ALA A 169 10.24 8.79 22.53
C ALA A 169 11.63 8.47 21.92
N GLY A 170 12.37 7.54 22.51
CA GLY A 170 13.68 7.11 21.99
C GLY A 170 13.60 6.57 20.58
N ALA A 171 12.57 5.76 20.28
CA ALA A 171 12.36 5.18 18.96
C ALA A 171 12.09 6.26 17.89
N ILE A 172 11.13 7.15 18.11
CA ILE A 172 10.81 8.21 17.12
C ILE A 172 11.97 9.18 16.93
N CYS A 173 12.66 9.58 18.00
CA CYS A 173 13.85 10.45 17.90
C CYS A 173 14.97 9.77 17.09
N GLY A 174 15.20 8.45 17.31
CA GLY A 174 16.14 7.67 16.53
C GLY A 174 15.80 7.62 15.04
N MET A 175 14.51 7.41 14.70
CA MET A 175 14.06 7.45 13.31
C MET A 175 14.28 8.83 12.69
N VAL A 176 13.85 9.90 13.36
CA VAL A 176 13.97 11.30 12.88
C VAL A 176 15.43 11.72 12.70
N LYS A 177 16.33 11.23 13.52
CA LYS A 177 17.77 11.50 13.39
C LYS A 177 18.30 11.12 12.01
N HIS A 178 17.84 10.02 11.44
CA HIS A 178 18.30 9.48 10.15
C HIS A 178 17.43 9.91 8.95
N PHE A 179 16.35 10.64 9.19
CA PHE A 179 15.48 11.11 8.11
C PHE A 179 15.92 12.51 7.62
N GLU A 180 16.16 12.62 6.33
CA GLU A 180 16.63 13.87 5.68
C GLU A 180 15.49 14.66 5.00
N GLY A 181 14.25 14.46 5.45
CA GLY A 181 13.07 15.16 4.92
C GLY A 181 12.44 14.50 3.68
N ARG A 182 13.13 13.58 3.05
CA ARG A 182 12.66 12.84 1.87
C ARG A 182 13.32 11.46 1.79
N LEU A 183 12.80 10.61 0.92
CA LEU A 183 13.48 9.37 0.56
C LEU A 183 14.86 9.67 -0.03
N PRO A 184 15.84 8.77 0.14
CA PRO A 184 17.12 8.89 -0.57
C PRO A 184 16.92 8.97 -2.07
N GLU A 185 17.83 9.67 -2.77
CA GLU A 185 17.81 9.66 -4.23
C GLU A 185 18.11 8.24 -4.74
N PRO A 186 17.34 7.73 -5.70
CA PRO A 186 17.60 6.42 -6.28
C PRO A 186 18.96 6.40 -7.00
N GLN A 187 19.65 5.27 -6.93
CA GLN A 187 20.95 5.11 -7.61
C GLN A 187 20.80 4.86 -9.12
N GLY A 188 19.60 4.45 -9.56
CA GLY A 188 19.24 4.23 -10.95
C GLY A 188 17.90 4.87 -11.30
N ILE A 189 17.34 4.52 -12.46
CA ILE A 189 16.02 4.96 -12.85
C ILE A 189 14.99 4.12 -12.09
N PRO A 190 14.18 4.69 -11.18
CA PRO A 190 13.29 3.90 -10.33
C PRO A 190 12.12 3.34 -11.14
N VAL A 191 11.92 2.03 -11.03
CA VAL A 191 10.85 1.26 -11.68
C VAL A 191 10.09 0.42 -10.67
N ALA A 192 8.75 0.45 -10.71
CA ALA A 192 7.91 -0.44 -9.93
C ALA A 192 7.69 -1.76 -10.69
N MET A 193 7.76 -2.89 -9.99
CA MET A 193 7.49 -4.20 -10.58
C MET A 193 6.60 -5.04 -9.66
N SER A 194 5.51 -5.59 -10.20
CA SER A 194 4.68 -6.54 -9.47
C SER A 194 5.22 -7.97 -9.56
N MET A 195 5.13 -8.74 -8.47
CA MET A 195 5.52 -10.15 -8.42
C MET A 195 4.69 -10.95 -7.42
N LEU A 196 4.66 -12.26 -7.61
CA LEU A 196 4.11 -13.22 -6.66
C LEU A 196 4.94 -14.50 -6.71
N GLY A 197 4.84 -15.38 -5.70
CA GLY A 197 5.65 -16.61 -5.61
C GLY A 197 5.68 -17.45 -6.89
N THR A 198 4.55 -17.54 -7.59
CA THR A 198 4.41 -18.33 -8.82
C THR A 198 5.00 -17.68 -10.09
N THR A 199 5.39 -16.40 -10.03
CA THR A 199 6.08 -15.68 -11.12
C THR A 199 7.47 -15.19 -10.70
N THR A 200 7.98 -15.63 -9.56
CA THR A 200 9.29 -15.21 -9.02
C THR A 200 10.46 -15.43 -9.97
N PRO A 201 10.62 -16.57 -10.65
CA PRO A 201 11.76 -16.76 -11.56
C PRO A 201 11.83 -15.72 -12.68
N GLY A 202 10.69 -15.44 -13.32
CA GLY A 202 10.60 -14.40 -14.35
C GLY A 202 10.88 -13.01 -13.81
N ALA A 203 10.29 -12.67 -12.67
CA ALA A 203 10.50 -11.37 -12.02
C ALA A 203 11.97 -11.14 -11.61
N LEU A 204 12.65 -12.15 -11.07
CA LEU A 204 14.07 -12.04 -10.73
C LEU A 204 14.95 -11.84 -11.96
N ARG A 205 14.66 -12.52 -13.08
CA ARG A 205 15.34 -12.30 -14.34
C ARG A 205 15.13 -10.88 -14.86
N ALA A 206 13.88 -10.41 -14.87
CA ALA A 206 13.54 -9.04 -15.28
C ALA A 206 14.30 -8.01 -14.44
N LYS A 207 14.30 -8.19 -13.12
CA LYS A 207 15.04 -7.34 -12.18
C LYS A 207 16.53 -7.30 -12.51
N GLN A 208 17.17 -8.45 -12.71
CA GLN A 208 18.59 -8.54 -13.03
C GLN A 208 18.92 -7.82 -14.35
N ILE A 209 18.12 -7.99 -15.40
CA ILE A 209 18.31 -7.30 -16.67
C ILE A 209 18.24 -5.79 -16.49
N LEU A 210 17.20 -5.30 -15.83
CA LEU A 210 17.01 -3.86 -15.60
C LEU A 210 18.10 -3.25 -14.74
N GLU A 211 18.47 -3.87 -13.64
CA GLU A 211 19.55 -3.36 -12.77
C GLU A 211 20.90 -3.31 -13.49
N SER A 212 21.18 -4.29 -14.37
CA SER A 212 22.38 -4.27 -15.22
C SER A 212 22.37 -3.15 -16.28
N ASN A 213 21.20 -2.53 -16.53
CA ASN A 213 20.99 -1.44 -17.48
C ASN A 213 20.70 -0.09 -16.80
N GLY A 214 21.06 0.07 -15.52
CA GLY A 214 20.99 1.34 -14.80
C GLY A 214 19.62 1.71 -14.25
N TYR A 215 18.73 0.74 -14.11
CA TYR A 215 17.45 0.91 -13.40
C TYR A 215 17.58 0.48 -11.93
N GLU A 216 16.73 1.03 -11.08
CA GLU A 216 16.54 0.57 -9.71
C GLU A 216 15.13 0.00 -9.56
N VAL A 217 15.01 -1.31 -9.34
CA VAL A 217 13.73 -2.01 -9.36
C VAL A 217 13.20 -2.25 -7.96
N VAL A 218 12.06 -1.65 -7.65
CA VAL A 218 11.30 -1.93 -6.43
C VAL A 218 10.19 -2.94 -6.73
N THR A 219 10.23 -4.07 -6.04
CA THR A 219 9.27 -5.16 -6.22
C THR A 219 8.13 -5.10 -5.20
N PHE A 220 6.91 -5.32 -5.68
CA PHE A 220 5.70 -5.35 -4.86
C PHE A 220 5.04 -6.72 -4.92
N HIS A 221 4.82 -7.31 -3.76
CA HIS A 221 4.22 -8.64 -3.64
C HIS A 221 2.70 -8.57 -3.78
N GLN A 222 2.16 -9.24 -4.79
CA GLN A 222 0.74 -9.16 -5.16
C GLN A 222 -0.14 -10.03 -4.24
N ASN A 223 -0.32 -9.59 -3.00
CA ASN A 223 -1.10 -10.27 -1.95
C ASN A 223 -2.22 -9.41 -1.36
N GLY A 224 -2.70 -8.42 -2.11
CA GLY A 224 -3.69 -7.44 -1.70
C GLY A 224 -3.04 -6.13 -1.26
N THR A 225 -2.24 -6.14 -0.21
CA THR A 225 -1.58 -4.93 0.31
C THR A 225 -0.44 -4.43 -0.60
N GLY A 226 0.27 -5.34 -1.26
CA GLY A 226 1.39 -4.98 -2.13
C GLY A 226 0.95 -4.23 -3.39
N GLY A 227 -0.15 -4.63 -4.01
CA GLY A 227 -0.71 -3.89 -5.14
C GLY A 227 -1.19 -2.50 -4.76
N ILE A 228 -1.84 -2.34 -3.60
CA ILE A 228 -2.24 -1.03 -3.08
C ILE A 228 -1.01 -0.15 -2.82
N ALA A 229 0.03 -0.69 -2.19
CA ALA A 229 1.27 0.05 -1.93
C ALA A 229 1.95 0.50 -3.23
N MET A 230 1.95 -0.35 -4.26
CA MET A 230 2.48 -0.03 -5.58
C MET A 230 1.73 1.13 -6.23
N GLU A 231 0.38 1.09 -6.25
CA GLU A 231 -0.45 2.19 -6.79
C GLU A 231 -0.25 3.50 -6.02
N ASP A 232 -0.15 3.44 -4.68
CA ASP A 232 0.12 4.62 -3.85
C ASP A 232 1.46 5.26 -4.21
N MET A 233 2.55 4.49 -4.26
CA MET A 233 3.89 5.01 -4.56
C MET A 233 4.02 5.48 -6.03
N ILE A 234 3.32 4.84 -6.97
CA ILE A 234 3.22 5.34 -8.34
C ILE A 234 2.52 6.71 -8.33
N SER A 235 1.41 6.84 -7.61
CA SER A 235 0.65 8.10 -7.49
C SER A 235 1.47 9.20 -6.82
N GLU A 236 2.31 8.87 -5.85
CA GLU A 236 3.27 9.77 -5.19
C GLU A 236 4.40 10.24 -6.13
N GLY A 237 4.56 9.62 -7.32
CA GLY A 237 5.56 10.03 -8.31
C GLY A 237 6.95 9.47 -8.09
N VAL A 238 7.06 8.41 -7.30
CA VAL A 238 8.35 7.76 -6.98
C VAL A 238 8.98 7.11 -8.21
N PHE A 239 8.17 6.56 -9.12
CA PHE A 239 8.64 5.76 -10.25
C PHE A 239 8.61 6.50 -11.59
N ARG A 240 9.42 6.03 -12.54
CA ARG A 240 9.51 6.53 -13.92
C ARG A 240 8.92 5.55 -14.94
N GLY A 241 8.67 4.31 -14.54
CA GLY A 241 8.06 3.28 -15.36
C GLY A 241 7.52 2.14 -14.49
N VAL A 242 6.64 1.32 -15.06
CA VAL A 242 5.96 0.24 -14.35
C VAL A 242 5.99 -1.05 -15.15
N LEU A 243 6.40 -2.13 -14.50
CA LEU A 243 6.32 -3.51 -15.00
C LEU A 243 5.26 -4.26 -14.17
N ASP A 244 4.04 -4.29 -14.65
CA ASP A 244 2.97 -5.03 -13.99
C ASP A 244 2.88 -6.46 -14.53
N LEU A 245 3.87 -7.28 -14.14
CA LEU A 245 4.03 -8.65 -14.61
C LEU A 245 3.10 -9.64 -13.90
N ASN A 246 2.36 -9.18 -12.89
CA ASN A 246 1.49 -10.04 -12.09
C ASN A 246 0.16 -9.35 -11.78
N LEU A 247 -0.93 -9.87 -12.29
CA LEU A 247 -2.29 -9.33 -12.15
C LEU A 247 -3.20 -10.18 -11.24
N HIS A 248 -2.60 -11.03 -10.42
CA HIS A 248 -3.29 -11.97 -9.55
C HIS A 248 -4.43 -11.33 -8.73
N GLU A 249 -4.16 -10.19 -8.11
CA GLU A 249 -5.08 -9.53 -7.19
C GLU A 249 -6.42 -9.15 -7.82
N ILE A 250 -6.46 -8.88 -9.13
CA ILE A 250 -7.69 -8.52 -9.85
C ILE A 250 -8.62 -9.74 -9.93
N GLY A 251 -8.08 -10.89 -10.30
CA GLY A 251 -8.84 -12.15 -10.33
C GLY A 251 -9.27 -12.59 -8.93
N ASP A 252 -8.38 -12.43 -7.96
CA ASP A 252 -8.65 -12.80 -6.58
C ASP A 252 -9.77 -11.94 -5.96
N ARG A 253 -9.80 -10.64 -6.24
CA ARG A 253 -10.89 -9.74 -5.85
C ARG A 253 -12.22 -10.18 -6.46
N TYR A 254 -12.22 -10.53 -7.73
CA TYR A 254 -13.44 -10.90 -8.45
C TYR A 254 -14.16 -12.10 -7.82
N VAL A 255 -13.41 -13.08 -7.33
CA VAL A 255 -13.97 -14.31 -6.72
C VAL A 255 -13.92 -14.33 -5.19
N GLY A 256 -13.48 -13.25 -4.55
CA GLY A 256 -13.40 -13.14 -3.09
C GLY A 256 -12.28 -13.96 -2.46
N GLY A 257 -11.13 -14.05 -3.11
CA GLY A 257 -9.93 -14.72 -2.58
C GLY A 257 -9.19 -13.90 -1.53
N LEU A 258 -8.21 -14.54 -0.87
CA LEU A 258 -7.49 -13.97 0.27
C LEU A 258 -6.62 -12.75 -0.09
N HIS A 259 -6.19 -12.64 -1.34
CA HIS A 259 -5.38 -11.53 -1.85
C HIS A 259 -6.23 -10.45 -2.57
N GLY A 260 -7.57 -10.63 -2.58
CA GLY A 260 -8.50 -9.77 -3.28
C GLY A 260 -8.86 -8.45 -2.56
N ALA A 261 -8.29 -8.19 -1.38
CA ALA A 261 -8.56 -6.96 -0.61
C ALA A 261 -7.84 -5.74 -1.21
N ILE A 262 -8.08 -5.47 -2.49
CA ILE A 262 -7.52 -4.35 -3.25
C ILE A 262 -8.55 -3.24 -3.48
N ARG A 263 -8.06 -2.05 -3.85
CA ARG A 263 -8.90 -0.92 -4.24
C ARG A 263 -9.26 -0.97 -5.73
N GLU A 264 -10.26 -0.19 -6.11
CA GLU A 264 -10.71 -0.02 -7.50
C GLU A 264 -9.61 0.52 -8.41
N ASP A 265 -8.65 1.28 -7.87
CA ASP A 265 -7.57 1.92 -8.60
C ASP A 265 -6.38 1.00 -8.93
N ARG A 266 -6.41 -0.28 -8.55
CA ARG A 266 -5.37 -1.25 -8.97
C ARG A 266 -5.24 -1.28 -10.50
N LEU A 267 -4.02 -1.16 -11.03
CA LEU A 267 -3.68 -1.06 -12.46
C LEU A 267 -4.07 0.29 -13.11
N THR A 268 -4.21 1.38 -12.35
CA THR A 268 -4.61 2.67 -12.94
C THR A 268 -3.64 3.81 -12.71
N ALA A 269 -2.83 3.77 -11.67
CA ALA A 269 -1.96 4.90 -11.29
C ALA A 269 -0.90 5.21 -12.36
N ALA A 270 -0.29 4.20 -12.98
CA ALA A 270 0.68 4.38 -14.05
C ALA A 270 0.06 5.12 -15.25
N GLY A 271 -1.09 4.65 -15.72
CA GLY A 271 -1.83 5.27 -16.81
C GLY A 271 -2.30 6.68 -16.50
N ALA A 272 -2.80 6.94 -15.28
CA ALA A 272 -3.22 8.27 -14.83
C ALA A 272 -2.06 9.29 -14.80
N ARG A 273 -0.85 8.82 -14.48
CA ARG A 273 0.37 9.64 -14.48
C ARG A 273 1.06 9.73 -15.83
N GLY A 274 0.57 9.00 -16.83
CA GLY A 274 1.19 8.97 -18.15
C GLY A 274 2.53 8.23 -18.20
N LEU A 275 2.81 7.33 -17.26
CA LEU A 275 4.06 6.57 -17.19
C LEU A 275 4.10 5.44 -18.21
N PRO A 276 5.29 5.09 -18.74
CA PRO A 276 5.52 3.86 -19.46
C PRO A 276 5.10 2.64 -18.63
N GLN A 277 4.28 1.77 -19.22
CA GLN A 277 3.77 0.60 -18.54
C GLN A 277 3.77 -0.63 -19.44
N ILE A 278 4.41 -1.71 -18.99
CA ILE A 278 4.23 -3.04 -19.57
C ILE A 278 3.42 -3.91 -18.62
N VAL A 279 2.48 -4.67 -19.19
CA VAL A 279 1.55 -5.50 -18.45
C VAL A 279 1.61 -6.93 -18.96
N ALA A 280 1.65 -7.90 -18.04
CA ALA A 280 1.48 -9.33 -18.36
C ALA A 280 0.52 -10.00 -17.36
N PRO A 281 -0.27 -11.00 -17.78
CA PRO A 281 -1.32 -11.63 -16.96
C PRO A 281 -0.78 -12.63 -15.93
N GLY A 282 0.42 -12.43 -15.42
CA GLY A 282 1.02 -13.36 -14.48
C GLY A 282 0.10 -13.65 -13.30
N SER A 283 -0.06 -14.92 -12.98
CA SER A 283 -0.92 -15.41 -11.89
C SER A 283 -2.39 -14.96 -11.96
N GLY A 284 -2.84 -14.36 -13.05
CA GLY A 284 -4.21 -13.85 -13.21
C GLY A 284 -5.26 -14.93 -13.48
N ASN A 285 -4.86 -16.19 -13.54
CA ASN A 285 -5.71 -17.33 -13.89
C ASN A 285 -6.10 -18.24 -12.71
N TYR A 286 -5.78 -17.84 -11.48
CA TYR A 286 -6.19 -18.56 -10.27
C TYR A 286 -6.49 -17.58 -9.12
N THR A 287 -7.18 -18.08 -8.10
CA THR A 287 -7.44 -17.41 -6.82
C THR A 287 -6.69 -18.11 -5.68
N VAL A 288 -6.29 -17.36 -4.67
CA VAL A 288 -5.74 -17.89 -3.42
C VAL A 288 -6.85 -18.08 -2.40
N GLN A 289 -7.01 -19.30 -1.94
CA GLN A 289 -7.97 -19.71 -0.93
C GLN A 289 -7.27 -20.28 0.30
N GLY A 290 -8.02 -20.55 1.35
CA GLY A 290 -7.51 -21.15 2.59
C GLY A 290 -6.97 -22.58 2.42
N SER A 291 -6.89 -23.31 3.54
CA SER A 291 -6.47 -24.72 3.51
C SER A 291 -7.40 -25.58 2.63
N PRO A 292 -6.93 -26.72 2.11
CA PRO A 292 -7.76 -27.62 1.29
C PRO A 292 -9.10 -27.98 1.92
N GLU A 293 -9.14 -28.09 3.25
CA GLU A 293 -10.35 -28.43 4.01
C GLU A 293 -11.38 -27.30 4.02
N SER A 294 -10.92 -26.03 3.88
CA SER A 294 -11.79 -24.85 3.88
C SER A 294 -12.43 -24.54 2.53
N LEU A 295 -12.01 -25.21 1.45
CA LEU A 295 -12.55 -24.98 0.12
C LEU A 295 -14.04 -25.33 0.06
N THR A 296 -14.79 -24.53 -0.71
CA THR A 296 -16.17 -24.88 -1.08
C THR A 296 -16.21 -26.10 -2.00
N ASP A 297 -17.36 -26.76 -2.10
CA ASP A 297 -17.52 -27.92 -3.00
C ASP A 297 -17.27 -27.56 -4.48
N ASP A 298 -17.62 -26.34 -4.88
CA ASP A 298 -17.31 -25.85 -6.22
C ASP A 298 -15.81 -25.73 -6.44
N MET A 299 -15.09 -25.11 -5.52
CA MET A 299 -13.64 -24.92 -5.61
C MET A 299 -12.86 -26.23 -5.57
N ARG A 300 -13.32 -27.23 -4.79
CA ARG A 300 -12.72 -28.58 -4.78
C ARG A 300 -12.82 -29.32 -6.11
N ARG A 301 -13.85 -29.04 -6.90
CA ARG A 301 -14.02 -29.65 -8.22
C ARG A 301 -13.19 -28.99 -9.32
N ARG A 302 -12.66 -27.79 -9.08
CA ARG A 302 -11.79 -27.08 -10.02
C ARG A 302 -10.36 -27.64 -9.97
N LYS A 303 -9.57 -27.39 -10.99
CA LYS A 303 -8.13 -27.61 -10.92
C LYS A 303 -7.57 -26.75 -9.78
N HIS A 304 -6.81 -27.35 -8.89
CA HIS A 304 -6.21 -26.63 -7.76
C HIS A 304 -4.82 -27.19 -7.44
N PHE A 305 -4.02 -26.35 -6.77
CA PHE A 305 -2.66 -26.66 -6.34
C PHE A 305 -2.50 -26.29 -4.86
N ASN A 306 -2.18 -27.27 -4.02
CA ASN A 306 -1.92 -27.01 -2.59
C ASN A 306 -0.54 -26.38 -2.47
N TYR A 307 -0.49 -25.06 -2.30
CA TYR A 307 0.75 -24.30 -2.24
C TYR A 307 1.49 -24.57 -0.92
N ASN A 308 0.75 -24.61 0.20
CA ASN A 308 1.22 -24.97 1.52
C ASN A 308 0.02 -25.44 2.39
N PRO A 309 0.22 -25.84 3.66
CA PRO A 309 -0.89 -26.33 4.51
C PRO A 309 -2.04 -25.32 4.71
N HIS A 310 -1.79 -24.04 4.49
CA HIS A 310 -2.76 -22.95 4.76
C HIS A 310 -3.32 -22.31 3.51
N LEU A 311 -2.71 -22.54 2.34
CA LEU A 311 -3.06 -21.86 1.09
C LEU A 311 -3.22 -22.85 -0.07
N THR A 312 -4.33 -22.71 -0.77
CA THR A 312 -4.64 -23.46 -1.99
C THR A 312 -4.87 -22.49 -3.14
N LEU A 313 -4.18 -22.70 -4.25
CA LEU A 313 -4.40 -21.97 -5.49
C LEU A 313 -5.49 -22.70 -6.28
N VAL A 314 -6.59 -22.04 -6.57
CA VAL A 314 -7.74 -22.62 -7.27
C VAL A 314 -7.93 -21.91 -8.60
N ARG A 315 -7.98 -22.67 -9.69
CA ARG A 315 -8.13 -22.10 -11.02
C ARG A 315 -9.46 -21.36 -11.19
N LEU A 316 -9.41 -20.22 -11.87
CA LEU A 316 -10.59 -19.47 -12.27
C LEU A 316 -11.34 -20.19 -13.39
N LYS A 317 -12.67 -20.05 -13.39
CA LYS A 317 -13.53 -20.57 -14.46
C LYS A 317 -13.41 -19.69 -15.73
N PRO A 318 -13.74 -20.23 -16.92
CA PRO A 318 -13.73 -19.44 -18.16
C PRO A 318 -14.55 -18.16 -18.08
N GLU A 319 -15.75 -18.20 -17.50
CA GLU A 319 -16.62 -17.02 -17.32
C GLU A 319 -16.00 -15.98 -16.38
N GLU A 320 -15.29 -16.40 -15.32
CA GLU A 320 -14.58 -15.52 -14.40
C GLU A 320 -13.37 -14.87 -15.10
N LEU A 321 -12.64 -15.62 -15.91
CA LEU A 321 -11.51 -15.14 -16.72
C LEU A 321 -11.93 -14.08 -17.75
N ILE A 322 -13.11 -14.21 -18.35
CA ILE A 322 -13.68 -13.21 -19.27
C ILE A 322 -13.89 -11.88 -18.54
N GLU A 323 -14.49 -11.90 -17.36
CA GLU A 323 -14.77 -10.68 -16.60
C GLU A 323 -13.49 -10.00 -16.08
N VAL A 324 -12.52 -10.80 -15.61
CA VAL A 324 -11.18 -10.30 -15.22
C VAL A 324 -10.48 -9.63 -16.42
N ALA A 325 -10.52 -10.26 -17.61
CA ALA A 325 -9.93 -9.69 -18.82
C ALA A 325 -10.61 -8.36 -19.23
N LYS A 326 -11.95 -8.27 -19.13
CA LYS A 326 -12.70 -7.03 -19.39
C LYS A 326 -12.31 -5.91 -18.42
N GLU A 327 -12.17 -6.23 -17.14
CA GLU A 327 -11.75 -5.26 -16.14
C GLU A 327 -10.35 -4.72 -16.45
N ILE A 328 -9.39 -5.60 -16.75
CA ILE A 328 -8.02 -5.24 -17.11
C ILE A 328 -8.03 -4.34 -18.36
N ALA A 329 -8.69 -4.75 -19.43
CA ALA A 329 -8.80 -3.95 -20.66
C ALA A 329 -9.41 -2.57 -20.38
N GLY A 330 -10.52 -2.51 -19.63
CA GLY A 330 -11.17 -1.24 -19.30
C GLY A 330 -10.30 -0.28 -18.49
N LYS A 331 -9.38 -0.79 -17.68
CA LYS A 331 -8.40 0.02 -16.94
C LYS A 331 -7.29 0.50 -17.86
N LEU A 332 -6.72 -0.36 -18.67
CA LEU A 332 -5.65 -0.02 -19.62
C LEU A 332 -6.10 0.98 -20.69
N ASN A 333 -7.33 0.85 -21.20
CA ASN A 333 -7.91 1.77 -22.19
C ASN A 333 -8.02 3.23 -21.69
N ARG A 334 -7.93 3.46 -20.37
CA ARG A 334 -7.93 4.80 -19.77
C ARG A 334 -6.54 5.38 -19.55
N ALA A 335 -5.49 4.62 -19.87
CA ALA A 335 -4.12 5.07 -19.69
C ALA A 335 -3.79 6.26 -20.61
N ARG A 336 -3.07 7.23 -20.08
CA ARG A 336 -2.60 8.42 -20.84
C ARG A 336 -1.17 8.28 -21.35
N GLY A 337 -0.42 7.33 -20.79
CA GLY A 337 0.95 7.02 -21.17
C GLY A 337 1.03 5.81 -22.09
N PRO A 338 2.23 5.49 -22.57
CA PRO A 338 2.44 4.30 -23.39
C PRO A 338 2.20 3.02 -22.58
N VAL A 339 1.38 2.14 -23.13
CA VAL A 339 1.07 0.82 -22.56
C VAL A 339 1.32 -0.24 -23.62
N GLU A 340 1.91 -1.35 -23.23
CA GLU A 340 2.03 -2.56 -24.07
C GLU A 340 1.72 -3.81 -23.23
N VAL A 341 1.00 -4.74 -23.82
CA VAL A 341 0.58 -5.98 -23.17
C VAL A 341 1.32 -7.17 -23.76
N PHE A 342 1.90 -8.00 -22.90
CA PHE A 342 2.59 -9.23 -23.29
C PHE A 342 1.88 -10.46 -22.74
N ILE A 343 1.61 -11.43 -23.59
CA ILE A 343 0.87 -12.65 -23.25
C ILE A 343 1.77 -13.88 -23.40
N PRO A 344 2.04 -14.63 -22.32
CA PRO A 344 2.77 -15.90 -22.38
C PRO A 344 1.81 -17.04 -22.75
N LEU A 345 1.96 -17.63 -23.94
CA LEU A 345 1.06 -18.67 -24.43
C LEU A 345 1.22 -20.03 -23.73
N LYS A 346 2.36 -20.27 -23.04
CA LYS A 346 2.66 -21.53 -22.33
C LYS A 346 2.40 -21.49 -20.83
N GLY A 347 1.58 -20.51 -20.37
CA GLY A 347 1.11 -20.44 -19.00
C GLY A 347 1.49 -19.18 -18.24
N PHE A 348 0.61 -18.78 -17.31
CA PHE A 348 0.66 -17.51 -16.58
C PHE A 348 1.29 -17.63 -15.20
N SER A 349 1.59 -18.85 -14.73
CA SER A 349 2.11 -19.08 -13.38
C SER A 349 2.80 -20.42 -13.26
N PHE A 350 3.63 -20.61 -12.23
CA PHE A 350 4.36 -21.88 -12.02
C PHE A 350 3.48 -23.14 -12.16
N PRO A 351 2.30 -23.26 -11.50
CA PRO A 351 1.47 -24.48 -11.65
C PRO A 351 0.72 -24.56 -12.99
N ASP A 352 0.76 -23.54 -13.84
CA ASP A 352 0.12 -23.46 -15.16
C ASP A 352 1.16 -23.72 -16.26
N ARG A 353 1.79 -24.86 -16.22
CA ARG A 353 2.74 -25.36 -17.21
C ARG A 353 2.30 -26.78 -17.61
N GLU A 354 2.57 -27.18 -18.83
CA GLU A 354 2.24 -28.51 -19.31
C GLU A 354 2.71 -29.60 -18.33
N GLY A 355 1.79 -30.50 -17.98
CA GLY A 355 2.02 -31.57 -16.99
C GLY A 355 1.84 -31.15 -15.53
N LEU A 356 1.57 -29.87 -15.22
CA LEU A 356 1.30 -29.37 -13.86
C LEU A 356 -0.20 -29.16 -13.60
N PRO A 357 -0.63 -29.06 -12.32
CA PRO A 357 -2.05 -29.11 -11.92
C PRO A 357 -2.95 -28.04 -12.52
N HIS A 358 -2.42 -26.85 -12.83
CA HIS A 358 -3.20 -25.74 -13.38
C HIS A 358 -3.19 -25.69 -14.92
N TRP A 359 -2.44 -26.57 -15.59
CA TRP A 359 -2.35 -26.52 -17.04
C TRP A 359 -3.72 -26.63 -17.72
N GLU A 360 -4.12 -25.57 -18.40
CA GLU A 360 -5.41 -25.44 -19.07
C GLU A 360 -5.33 -24.36 -20.16
N PRO A 361 -4.70 -24.65 -21.30
CA PRO A 361 -4.46 -23.67 -22.36
C PRO A 361 -5.76 -23.09 -22.94
N GLU A 362 -6.85 -23.86 -22.99
CA GLU A 362 -8.17 -23.41 -23.46
C GLU A 362 -8.75 -22.31 -22.53
N GLY A 363 -8.59 -22.47 -21.21
CA GLY A 363 -8.98 -21.46 -20.24
C GLY A 363 -8.15 -20.18 -20.38
N ASN A 364 -6.83 -20.31 -20.59
CA ASN A 364 -5.98 -19.16 -20.85
C ASN A 364 -6.37 -18.48 -22.18
N GLN A 365 -6.70 -19.25 -23.22
CA GLN A 365 -7.17 -18.71 -24.49
C GLN A 365 -8.45 -17.91 -24.34
N THR A 366 -9.38 -18.37 -23.49
CA THR A 366 -10.62 -17.62 -23.18
C THR A 366 -10.31 -16.23 -22.60
N PHE A 367 -9.33 -16.13 -21.69
CA PHE A 367 -8.86 -14.84 -21.16
C PHE A 367 -8.25 -13.97 -22.27
N ILE A 368 -7.37 -14.57 -23.10
CA ILE A 368 -6.68 -13.85 -24.19
C ILE A 368 -7.68 -13.28 -25.20
N ASP A 369 -8.67 -14.08 -25.62
CA ASP A 369 -9.68 -13.66 -26.58
C ASP A 369 -10.57 -12.54 -26.01
N ALA A 370 -10.93 -12.64 -24.74
CA ALA A 370 -11.70 -11.61 -24.07
C ALA A 370 -10.87 -10.31 -23.94
N LEU A 371 -9.60 -10.41 -23.58
CA LEU A 371 -8.70 -9.25 -23.49
C LEU A 371 -8.55 -8.56 -24.85
N LYS A 372 -8.23 -9.30 -25.92
CA LYS A 372 -8.15 -8.77 -27.29
C LYS A 372 -9.43 -8.09 -27.76
N LYS A 373 -10.57 -8.65 -27.40
CA LYS A 373 -11.88 -8.12 -27.78
C LYS A 373 -12.19 -6.76 -27.15
N HIS A 374 -11.68 -6.53 -25.92
CA HIS A 374 -12.05 -5.37 -25.11
C HIS A 374 -10.92 -4.34 -24.99
N LEU A 375 -9.68 -4.71 -25.33
CA LEU A 375 -8.54 -3.81 -25.33
C LEU A 375 -8.63 -2.85 -26.53
N ASP A 376 -8.31 -1.57 -26.32
CA ASP A 376 -8.22 -0.59 -27.41
C ASP A 376 -7.17 -1.03 -28.44
N ALA A 377 -7.52 -0.97 -29.72
CA ALA A 377 -6.65 -1.37 -30.81
C ALA A 377 -5.35 -0.53 -30.91
N ALA A 378 -5.30 0.61 -30.27
CA ALA A 378 -4.10 1.45 -30.17
C ALA A 378 -3.08 0.91 -29.14
N ILE A 379 -3.48 0.00 -28.25
CA ILE A 379 -2.59 -0.63 -27.27
C ILE A 379 -2.00 -1.90 -27.89
N PRO A 380 -0.67 -1.98 -28.11
CA PRO A 380 -0.04 -3.16 -28.63
C PRO A 380 -0.24 -4.36 -27.70
N LEU A 381 -0.57 -5.51 -28.27
CA LEU A 381 -0.63 -6.79 -27.58
C LEU A 381 0.25 -7.81 -28.32
N VAL A 382 1.25 -8.31 -27.63
CA VAL A 382 2.26 -9.23 -28.17
C VAL A 382 2.08 -10.61 -27.52
N GLU A 383 1.88 -11.63 -28.33
CA GLU A 383 1.81 -13.02 -27.89
C GLU A 383 3.17 -13.70 -28.09
N LEU A 384 3.68 -14.34 -27.05
CA LEU A 384 4.96 -15.06 -27.09
C LEU A 384 4.73 -16.55 -26.78
N ASP A 385 5.28 -17.42 -27.61
CA ASP A 385 5.20 -18.89 -27.43
C ASP A 385 6.16 -19.37 -26.34
N ALA A 386 5.97 -18.81 -25.13
CA ALA A 386 6.80 -19.06 -23.97
C ALA A 386 5.95 -19.04 -22.69
N HIS A 387 6.48 -19.56 -21.59
CA HIS A 387 5.87 -19.47 -20.27
C HIS A 387 6.36 -18.19 -19.58
N ILE A 388 5.53 -17.60 -18.72
CA ILE A 388 5.83 -16.33 -18.01
C ILE A 388 7.18 -16.30 -17.27
N ASN A 389 7.66 -17.44 -16.83
CA ASN A 389 8.92 -17.57 -16.09
C ASN A 389 10.14 -17.89 -16.99
N ASP A 390 9.95 -18.04 -18.30
CA ASP A 390 11.02 -18.41 -19.21
C ASP A 390 11.79 -17.19 -19.72
N ALA A 391 13.05 -17.37 -20.05
CA ALA A 391 13.87 -16.33 -20.66
C ALA A 391 13.27 -15.84 -21.98
N ASP A 392 12.74 -16.77 -22.80
CA ASP A 392 12.12 -16.47 -24.09
C ASP A 392 10.86 -15.59 -23.97
N PHE A 393 10.28 -15.47 -22.77
CA PHE A 393 9.24 -14.50 -22.48
C PHE A 393 9.83 -13.19 -21.92
N ILE A 394 10.68 -13.30 -20.90
CA ILE A 394 11.13 -12.12 -20.15
C ILE A 394 12.07 -11.23 -20.96
N ASP A 395 12.98 -11.80 -21.75
CA ASP A 395 13.97 -11.01 -22.49
C ASP A 395 13.33 -10.05 -23.51
N PRO A 396 12.40 -10.52 -24.39
CA PRO A 396 11.68 -9.61 -25.28
C PRO A 396 10.84 -8.55 -24.53
N VAL A 397 10.24 -8.90 -23.39
CA VAL A 397 9.50 -7.96 -22.54
C VAL A 397 10.42 -6.87 -22.01
N MET A 398 11.63 -7.21 -21.57
CA MET A 398 12.60 -6.22 -21.08
C MET A 398 13.14 -5.32 -22.19
N ASP A 399 13.41 -5.89 -23.37
CA ASP A 399 13.83 -5.11 -24.55
C ASP A 399 12.78 -4.06 -24.91
N ALA A 400 11.51 -4.45 -24.98
CA ALA A 400 10.39 -3.55 -25.24
C ALA A 400 10.25 -2.46 -24.15
N PHE A 401 10.36 -2.84 -22.89
CA PHE A 401 10.29 -1.87 -21.79
C PHE A 401 11.42 -0.85 -21.85
N MET A 402 12.65 -1.28 -22.06
CA MET A 402 13.81 -0.38 -22.16
C MET A 402 13.69 0.54 -23.39
N ALA A 403 13.19 0.05 -24.50
CA ALA A 403 12.90 0.87 -25.69
C ALA A 403 11.82 1.93 -25.39
N MET A 404 10.72 1.53 -24.76
CA MET A 404 9.64 2.43 -24.33
C MET A 404 10.16 3.52 -23.37
N MET A 405 10.98 3.15 -22.38
CA MET A 405 11.60 4.08 -21.44
C MET A 405 12.57 5.06 -22.10
N ALA A 406 13.31 4.63 -23.12
CA ALA A 406 14.21 5.50 -23.88
C ALA A 406 13.44 6.58 -24.65
N HIS A 407 12.33 6.24 -25.30
CA HIS A 407 11.45 7.18 -25.98
C HIS A 407 10.77 8.17 -25.01
N TYR A 408 10.34 7.70 -23.85
CA TYR A 408 9.69 8.54 -22.84
C TYR A 408 10.61 9.63 -22.25
N LYS A 409 11.94 9.39 -22.20
CA LYS A 409 12.91 10.39 -21.72
C LYS A 409 13.20 11.49 -22.74
N SER A 410 12.96 11.23 -24.01
CA SER A 410 13.26 12.17 -25.09
C SER A 410 12.10 13.11 -25.45
N GLY A 411 10.94 12.96 -24.88
CA GLY A 411 9.77 13.82 -24.99
C GLY A 411 9.50 14.61 -23.73
#